data_741641f3de970d1dd4f59cb49c1f495b
#
_entry.id   741641f3de970d1dd4f59cb49c1f495b
#
_cell.length_a   1.000
_cell.length_b   1.000
_cell.length_c   1.000
_cell.angle_alpha   90.00
_cell.angle_beta   90.00
_cell.angle_gamma   90.00
#
_symmetry.space_group_name_H-M   'P 1'
#
loop_
_entity.id
_entity.type
_entity.pdbx_description
1 polymer ?
#
loop_
_entity_poly.entity_id
_entity_poly.type
_entity_poly.pdbx_seq_one_letter_code
_entity_poly.pdbx_strand_id
1 'polypeptide(L)'
;MKVQRMQDLMAEMRAVARGETTAPADAAAPSIESAEALFRLLTPDNRSLLRTIRDAKPQSVADLARLTGRAEPNLLRTLSKLEAFGLLEMRTVDRRRVPTATAGILHLEVDPYAMSDRIETRPSQG
;
A
#
# COMPACT_ATOMS: atom_id res chain seq x y z
N MET A 1 8.04 0.82 21.48
CA MET A 1 8.89 0.85 20.31
C MET A 1 10.33 1.16 20.66
N LYS A 2 11.23 0.60 19.96
CA LYS A 2 12.64 0.74 20.29
C LYS A 2 13.33 1.67 19.32
N VAL A 3 13.92 2.71 19.88
CA VAL A 3 14.60 3.73 19.07
C VAL A 3 15.77 3.12 18.31
N GLN A 4 16.51 2.25 18.97
CA GLN A 4 17.66 1.60 18.35
C GLN A 4 17.23 0.82 17.10
N ARG A 5 16.11 0.13 17.20
CA ARG A 5 15.61 -0.63 16.07
C ARG A 5 15.25 0.26 14.91
N MET A 6 14.72 1.44 15.20
CA MET A 6 14.41 2.38 14.15
C MET A 6 15.67 2.82 13.41
N GLN A 7 16.76 3.05 14.13
CA GLN A 7 18.00 3.44 13.50
C GLN A 7 18.52 2.34 12.59
N ASP A 8 18.39 1.09 13.03
CA ASP A 8 18.81 -0.05 12.21
C ASP A 8 17.97 -0.12 10.95
N LEU A 9 16.68 0.09 11.07
CA LEU A 9 15.79 0.05 9.92
C LEU A 9 16.09 1.17 8.94
N MET A 10 16.39 2.35 9.43
CA MET A 10 16.73 3.46 8.56
C MET A 10 18.04 3.23 7.82
N ALA A 11 19.00 2.62 8.48
CA ALA A 11 20.26 2.28 7.82
C ALA A 11 20.02 1.27 6.70
N GLU A 12 19.17 0.29 6.96
CA GLU A 12 18.81 -0.71 5.98
C GLU A 12 18.07 -0.08 4.81
N MET A 13 17.16 0.83 5.07
CA MET A 13 16.45 1.52 4.02
C MET A 13 17.39 2.34 3.14
N ARG A 14 18.36 3.00 3.74
CA ARG A 14 19.33 3.76 2.97
C ARG A 14 20.16 2.86 2.07
N ALA A 15 20.52 1.68 2.57
CA ALA A 15 21.27 0.73 1.77
C ALA A 15 20.46 0.27 0.57
N VAL A 16 19.17 0.01 0.77
CA VAL A 16 18.28 -0.37 -0.33
C VAL A 16 18.16 0.77 -1.33
N ALA A 17 18.01 1.99 -0.83
CA ALA A 17 17.85 3.14 -1.71
C ALA A 17 19.10 3.39 -2.56
N ARG A 18 20.25 3.02 -2.06
CA ARG A 18 21.51 3.17 -2.82
C ARG A 18 21.81 1.97 -3.71
N GLY A 19 20.96 0.96 -3.68
CA GLY A 19 21.19 -0.23 -4.47
C GLY A 19 22.19 -1.19 -3.88
N GLU A 20 22.58 -0.98 -2.64
CA GLU A 20 23.54 -1.85 -1.96
C GLU A 20 22.92 -3.15 -1.50
N THR A 21 21.63 -3.12 -1.31
CA THR A 21 20.86 -4.28 -0.86
C THR A 21 19.69 -4.45 -1.80
N THR A 22 19.47 -5.67 -2.25
CA THR A 22 18.31 -5.94 -3.08
C THR A 22 17.06 -5.90 -2.23
N ALA A 23 16.14 -5.03 -2.58
CA ALA A 23 14.88 -4.98 -1.87
C ALA A 23 14.12 -6.27 -2.09
N PRO A 24 13.49 -6.80 -1.06
CA PRO A 24 12.66 -7.99 -1.23
C PRO A 24 11.60 -7.74 -2.30
N ALA A 25 11.33 -8.76 -3.08
CA ALA A 25 10.30 -8.64 -4.10
C ALA A 25 8.90 -8.61 -3.50
N ASP A 26 8.78 -8.94 -2.24
CA ASP A 26 7.49 -8.99 -1.60
C ASP A 26 7.02 -7.60 -1.20
N ALA A 27 5.75 -7.53 -0.90
CA ALA A 27 5.13 -6.27 -0.52
C ALA A 27 5.46 -5.84 0.89
N ALA A 28 6.23 -6.63 1.60
CA ALA A 28 6.60 -6.29 2.98
C ALA A 28 7.70 -5.26 3.04
N ALA A 29 8.31 -4.93 1.91
CA ALA A 29 9.35 -3.91 1.90
C ALA A 29 8.78 -2.58 2.40
N PRO A 30 9.46 -1.92 3.33
CA PRO A 30 8.97 -0.65 3.84
C PRO A 30 8.94 0.42 2.75
N SER A 31 7.93 1.25 2.80
CA SER A 31 7.83 2.39 1.92
C SER A 31 8.52 3.58 2.55
N ILE A 32 9.17 4.40 1.73
CA ILE A 32 9.76 5.65 2.20
C ILE A 32 8.85 6.83 1.90
N GLU A 33 7.61 6.56 1.51
CA GLU A 33 6.63 7.60 1.28
C GLU A 33 6.28 8.29 2.59
N SER A 34 5.79 9.52 2.50
CA SER A 34 5.49 10.28 3.69
C SER A 34 4.17 9.83 4.33
N ALA A 35 4.11 9.97 5.64
CA ALA A 35 2.88 9.71 6.36
C ALA A 35 1.76 10.62 5.90
N GLU A 36 2.10 11.85 5.53
CA GLU A 36 1.11 12.80 5.04
C GLU A 36 0.44 12.29 3.77
N ALA A 37 1.23 11.78 2.84
CA ALA A 37 0.68 11.25 1.60
C ALA A 37 -0.24 10.07 1.86
N LEU A 38 0.14 9.21 2.81
CA LEU A 38 -0.69 8.08 3.19
C LEU A 38 -2.02 8.54 3.75
N PHE A 39 -2.02 9.53 4.65
CA PHE A 39 -3.26 10.00 5.25
C PHE A 39 -4.14 10.71 4.25
N ARG A 40 -3.56 11.39 3.27
CA ARG A 40 -4.35 11.99 2.18
C ARG A 40 -5.03 10.92 1.34
N LEU A 41 -4.41 9.78 1.23
CA LEU A 41 -4.95 8.69 0.42
C LEU A 41 -6.02 7.89 1.18
N LEU A 42 -5.86 7.73 2.49
CA LEU A 42 -6.77 6.94 3.30
C LEU A 42 -7.97 7.76 3.78
N THR A 43 -8.70 8.30 2.83
CA THR A 43 -9.96 8.98 3.11
C THR A 43 -11.03 7.95 3.48
N PRO A 44 -12.14 8.39 4.09
CA PRO A 44 -13.25 7.45 4.34
C PRO A 44 -13.73 6.73 3.08
N ASP A 45 -13.78 7.44 1.95
CA ASP A 45 -14.20 6.83 0.70
C ASP A 45 -13.22 5.77 0.23
N ASN A 46 -11.93 6.03 0.34
CA ASN A 46 -10.93 5.05 -0.08
C ASN A 46 -10.83 3.88 0.90
N ARG A 47 -11.08 4.13 2.18
CA ARG A 47 -11.16 3.03 3.13
C ARG A 47 -12.35 2.12 2.82
N SER A 48 -13.46 2.72 2.42
CA SER A 48 -14.63 1.96 2.00
C SER A 48 -14.33 1.17 0.73
N LEU A 49 -13.58 1.77 -0.19
CA LEU A 49 -13.15 1.08 -1.41
C LEU A 49 -12.31 -0.15 -1.08
N LEU A 50 -11.37 0.00 -0.17
CA LEU A 50 -10.52 -1.13 0.24
C LEU A 50 -11.35 -2.24 0.88
N ARG A 51 -12.35 -1.89 1.69
CA ARG A 51 -13.24 -2.89 2.26
C ARG A 51 -14.03 -3.61 1.18
N THR A 52 -14.50 -2.90 0.18
CA THR A 52 -15.23 -3.51 -0.92
C THR A 52 -14.34 -4.51 -1.66
N ILE A 53 -13.09 -4.14 -1.90
CA ILE A 53 -12.15 -5.04 -2.57
C ILE A 53 -11.93 -6.29 -1.73
N ARG A 54 -11.75 -6.12 -0.43
CA ARG A 54 -11.50 -7.25 0.47
C ARG A 54 -12.72 -8.18 0.57
N ASP A 55 -13.90 -7.59 0.71
CA ASP A 55 -15.09 -8.37 1.05
C ASP A 55 -15.86 -8.86 -0.17
N ALA A 56 -15.97 -8.05 -1.20
CA ALA A 56 -16.72 -8.43 -2.40
C ALA A 56 -15.87 -9.14 -3.44
N LYS A 57 -14.54 -8.99 -3.37
CA LYS A 57 -13.60 -9.64 -4.27
C LYS A 57 -13.97 -9.43 -5.73
N PRO A 58 -13.99 -8.18 -6.20
CA PRO A 58 -14.37 -7.90 -7.60
C PRO A 58 -13.46 -8.64 -8.56
N GLN A 59 -14.04 -9.02 -9.70
CA GLN A 59 -13.34 -9.82 -10.69
C GLN A 59 -12.59 -8.96 -11.71
N SER A 60 -12.76 -7.66 -11.66
CA SER A 60 -12.12 -6.74 -12.58
C SER A 60 -12.29 -5.32 -12.08
N VAL A 61 -11.57 -4.38 -12.68
CA VAL A 61 -11.77 -2.96 -12.38
C VAL A 61 -13.17 -2.52 -12.79
N ALA A 62 -13.68 -3.03 -13.91
CA ALA A 62 -15.02 -2.72 -14.34
C ALA A 62 -16.06 -3.20 -13.32
N ASP A 63 -15.83 -4.38 -12.75
CA ASP A 63 -16.72 -4.92 -11.71
C ASP A 63 -16.69 -4.01 -10.48
N LEU A 64 -15.51 -3.59 -10.08
CA LEU A 64 -15.36 -2.69 -8.95
C LEU A 64 -16.04 -1.33 -9.22
N ALA A 65 -15.93 -0.83 -10.44
CA ALA A 65 -16.58 0.41 -10.82
C ALA A 65 -18.10 0.30 -10.65
N ARG A 66 -18.65 -0.83 -11.05
CA ARG A 66 -20.08 -1.07 -10.90
C ARG A 66 -20.48 -1.16 -9.43
N LEU A 67 -19.67 -1.83 -8.61
CA LEU A 67 -19.95 -1.98 -7.19
C LEU A 67 -19.88 -0.67 -6.42
N THR A 68 -19.01 0.23 -6.84
CA THR A 68 -18.76 1.46 -6.10
C THR A 68 -19.43 2.69 -6.71
N GLY A 69 -19.85 2.60 -7.98
CA GLY A 69 -20.38 3.74 -8.68
C GLY A 69 -19.33 4.74 -9.13
N ARG A 70 -18.06 4.38 -9.08
CA ARG A 70 -16.97 5.26 -9.49
C ARG A 70 -16.59 5.01 -10.94
N ALA A 71 -16.13 6.06 -11.62
CA ALA A 71 -15.63 5.94 -12.98
C ALA A 71 -14.31 5.16 -13.00
N GLU A 72 -14.14 4.28 -14.01
CA GLU A 72 -12.95 3.45 -14.09
C GLU A 72 -11.64 4.24 -14.14
N PRO A 73 -11.53 5.34 -14.92
CA PRO A 73 -10.26 6.08 -14.93
C PRO A 73 -9.87 6.61 -13.55
N ASN A 74 -10.85 7.06 -12.76
CA ASN A 74 -10.59 7.54 -11.41
C ASN A 74 -10.19 6.39 -10.50
N LEU A 75 -10.85 5.24 -10.66
CA LEU A 75 -10.50 4.05 -9.89
C LEU A 75 -9.08 3.62 -10.18
N LEU A 76 -8.70 3.58 -11.44
CA LEU A 76 -7.35 3.14 -11.81
C LEU A 76 -6.28 4.02 -11.16
N ARG A 77 -6.50 5.33 -11.13
CA ARG A 77 -5.56 6.24 -10.48
C ARG A 77 -5.48 5.98 -8.98
N THR A 78 -6.62 5.81 -8.34
CA THR A 78 -6.66 5.55 -6.91
C THR A 78 -6.03 4.20 -6.59
N LEU A 79 -6.35 3.18 -7.38
CA LEU A 79 -5.80 1.84 -7.18
C LEU A 79 -4.28 1.83 -7.32
N SER A 80 -3.75 2.58 -8.30
CA SER A 80 -2.30 2.68 -8.45
C SER A 80 -1.64 3.28 -7.22
N LYS A 81 -2.26 4.31 -6.64
CA LYS A 81 -1.72 4.93 -5.44
C LYS A 81 -1.79 3.99 -4.24
N LEU A 82 -2.90 3.29 -4.10
CA LEU A 82 -3.06 2.33 -3.01
C LEU A 82 -2.07 1.18 -3.15
N GLU A 83 -1.83 0.74 -4.37
CA GLU A 83 -0.86 -0.32 -4.62
C GLU A 83 0.56 0.14 -4.27
N ALA A 84 0.87 1.39 -4.56
CA ALA A 84 2.20 1.93 -4.26
C ALA A 84 2.51 1.91 -2.76
N PHE A 85 1.47 2.00 -1.92
CA PHE A 85 1.64 1.89 -0.47
C PHE A 85 1.53 0.46 0.03
N GLY A 86 1.35 -0.51 -0.86
CA GLY A 86 1.25 -1.91 -0.46
C GLY A 86 -0.10 -2.31 0.11
N LEU A 87 -1.13 -1.51 -0.14
CA LEU A 87 -2.46 -1.77 0.41
C LEU A 87 -3.26 -2.76 -0.42
N LEU A 88 -2.88 -2.92 -1.67
CA LEU A 88 -3.51 -3.88 -2.56
C LEU A 88 -2.52 -4.26 -3.65
N GLU A 89 -2.90 -5.25 -4.43
CA GLU A 89 -2.11 -5.73 -5.55
C GLU A 89 -3.00 -5.84 -6.77
N MET A 90 -2.52 -5.35 -7.89
CA MET A 90 -3.25 -5.49 -9.16
C MET A 90 -2.74 -6.75 -9.85
N ARG A 91 -3.58 -7.76 -9.93
CA ARG A 91 -3.25 -9.03 -10.58
C ARG A 91 -3.91 -9.11 -11.94
N THR A 92 -3.26 -9.82 -12.85
CA THR A 92 -3.84 -10.07 -14.15
C THR A 92 -4.38 -11.50 -14.16
N VAL A 93 -5.69 -11.62 -14.37
CA VAL A 93 -6.36 -12.91 -14.43
C VAL A 93 -7.21 -12.91 -15.69
N ASP A 94 -6.94 -13.85 -16.60
CA ASP A 94 -7.67 -13.97 -17.87
C ASP A 94 -7.73 -12.63 -18.60
N ARG A 95 -6.59 -11.96 -18.71
CA ARG A 95 -6.44 -10.67 -19.40
C ARG A 95 -7.16 -9.51 -18.72
N ARG A 96 -7.67 -9.72 -17.51
CA ARG A 96 -8.32 -8.66 -16.75
C ARG A 96 -7.46 -8.26 -15.58
N ARG A 97 -7.48 -6.96 -15.25
CA ARG A 97 -6.80 -6.45 -14.07
C ARG A 97 -7.75 -6.62 -12.89
N VAL A 98 -7.29 -7.34 -11.87
CA VAL A 98 -8.11 -7.66 -10.71
C VAL A 98 -7.45 -7.06 -9.47
N PRO A 99 -8.11 -6.08 -8.82
CA PRO A 99 -7.59 -5.56 -7.56
C PRO A 99 -7.80 -6.56 -6.44
N THR A 100 -6.73 -6.83 -5.70
CA THR A 100 -6.75 -7.83 -4.63
C THR A 100 -6.23 -7.22 -3.36
N ALA A 101 -6.97 -7.35 -2.27
CA ALA A 101 -6.54 -6.85 -0.97
C ALA A 101 -5.41 -7.71 -0.44
N THR A 102 -4.32 -7.07 -0.05
CA THR A 102 -3.15 -7.78 0.46
C THR A 102 -2.75 -7.35 1.85
N ALA A 103 -3.06 -6.11 2.23
CA ALA A 103 -2.63 -5.58 3.52
C ALA A 103 -3.71 -5.76 4.56
N GLY A 104 -3.29 -6.12 5.77
CA GLY A 104 -4.20 -6.17 6.90
C GLY A 104 -4.04 -4.97 7.81
N ILE A 105 -2.80 -4.63 8.12
CA ILE A 105 -2.50 -3.55 9.05
C ILE A 105 -1.30 -2.77 8.53
N LEU A 106 -1.36 -1.46 8.71
CA LEU A 106 -0.23 -0.59 8.44
C LEU A 106 0.42 -0.16 9.74
N HIS A 107 1.73 -0.20 9.76
CA HIS A 107 2.51 0.32 10.86
C HIS A 107 3.29 1.53 10.37
N LEU A 108 3.13 2.64 11.05
CA LEU A 108 3.76 3.89 10.69
C LEU A 108 4.78 4.27 11.75
N GLU A 109 6.00 4.54 11.33
CA GLU A 109 7.03 5.06 12.21
C GLU A 109 7.43 6.45 11.72
N VAL A 110 7.35 7.40 12.61
CA VAL A 110 7.72 8.78 12.32
C VAL A 110 8.85 9.19 13.24
N ASP A 111 9.98 9.51 12.64
CA ASP A 111 11.11 10.09 13.37
C ASP A 111 11.09 11.58 13.04
N PRO A 112 10.85 12.44 14.03
CA PRO A 112 10.70 13.88 13.74
C PRO A 112 11.97 14.53 13.19
N TYR A 113 13.08 13.84 13.29
CA TYR A 113 14.35 14.38 12.77
C TYR A 113 14.73 13.82 11.43
N ALA A 114 13.96 12.90 10.88
CA ALA A 114 14.23 12.29 9.59
C ALA A 114 13.49 13.03 8.49
N MET A 115 13.98 12.89 7.27
CA MET A 115 13.35 13.53 6.10
C MET A 115 12.18 12.74 5.57
N SER A 116 12.04 11.50 5.97
CA SER A 116 10.96 10.65 5.48
C SER A 116 10.47 9.74 6.59
N ASP A 117 9.29 9.19 6.39
CA ASP A 117 8.67 8.29 7.34
C ASP A 117 8.82 6.85 6.85
N ARG A 118 8.56 5.92 7.74
CA ARG A 118 8.60 4.51 7.40
C ARG A 118 7.20 3.93 7.52
N ILE A 119 6.76 3.29 6.46
CA ILE A 119 5.45 2.64 6.42
C ILE A 119 5.67 1.17 6.12
N GLU A 120 5.14 0.32 6.96
CA GLU A 120 5.25 -1.12 6.78
C GLU A 120 3.85 -1.72 6.74
N THR A 121 3.62 -2.56 5.73
CA THR A 121 2.33 -3.25 5.64
C THR A 121 2.50 -4.67 6.12
N ARG A 122 1.48 -5.17 6.78
CA ARG A 122 1.43 -6.57 7.21
C ARG A 122 0.27 -7.25 6.54
N PRO A 123 0.45 -8.52 6.14
CA PRO A 123 -0.62 -9.23 5.46
C PRO A 123 -1.84 -9.38 6.35
N SER A 124 -2.98 -9.52 5.69
CA SER A 124 -4.21 -9.80 6.40
C SER A 124 -4.15 -11.17 7.04
N GLN A 125 -4.68 -11.24 8.23
CA GLN A 125 -4.71 -12.49 8.98
C GLN A 125 -5.91 -13.35 8.60
N GLY A 126 -6.64 -12.98 7.73
CA GLY A 126 -7.80 -13.68 7.46
C GLY A 126 -8.04 -14.60 6.54
#